data_696b288f1952375dfed99f0d45cefdd4
#
_entry.id   696b288f1952375dfed99f0d45cefdd4
#
_cell.length_a   1.000
_cell.length_b   1.000
_cell.length_c   1.000
_cell.angle_alpha   90.00
_cell.angle_beta   90.00
_cell.angle_gamma   90.00
#
_symmetry.space_group_name_H-M   'P 1'
#
loop_
_entity.id
_entity.type
_entity.pdbx_description
1 polymer ?
#
loop_
_entity_poly.entity_id
_entity_poly.type
_entity_poly.pdbx_seq_one_letter_code
_entity_poly.pdbx_strand_id
1 'polypeptide(L)'
;SKRYSLCGARVGFIVSKNSEFIQTCLKFALTRLSPPTLALIAANHALNSGEDYIENVIKEYYKRREVVINELSQIDNIKFSNPMGAFYSMIKLPIENAEDFAKFLLTDFSYKNQTVMLSPASGFYSSENYGKDEVRIAFVLNSEKLKNAIKIIKLGLKEFIG
;
A
#
# COMPACT_ATOMS: atom_id res chain seq x y z
N SER A 1 6.69 9.32 5.36
CA SER A 1 6.14 7.97 5.61
C SER A 1 6.83 6.93 4.73
N LYS A 2 6.99 7.18 3.42
CA LYS A 2 7.48 6.15 2.47
C LYS A 2 9.01 6.19 2.33
N ARG A 3 9.58 7.37 2.09
CA ARG A 3 11.01 7.55 1.85
C ARG A 3 11.91 7.08 3.01
N TYR A 4 11.51 7.35 4.25
CA TYR A 4 12.31 7.08 5.44
C TYR A 4 11.69 6.02 6.36
N SER A 5 10.70 5.26 5.91
CA SER A 5 9.96 4.26 6.71
C SER A 5 9.42 4.80 8.04
N LEU A 6 9.19 6.12 8.13
CA LEU A 6 8.74 6.86 9.32
C LEU A 6 7.24 7.15 9.28
N CYS A 7 6.41 6.15 8.99
CA CYS A 7 4.96 6.34 8.89
C CYS A 7 4.31 6.77 10.22
N GLY A 8 4.86 6.32 11.34
CA GLY A 8 4.41 6.68 12.68
C GLY A 8 4.73 8.11 13.12
N ALA A 9 5.70 8.77 12.48
CA ALA A 9 6.07 10.16 12.84
C ALA A 9 4.99 11.19 12.46
N ARG A 10 4.10 10.88 11.51
CA ARG A 10 2.99 11.75 11.09
C ARG A 10 3.43 13.16 10.66
N VAL A 11 4.57 13.29 10.02
CA VAL A 11 5.14 14.55 9.51
C VAL A 11 5.11 14.55 7.99
N GLY A 12 4.70 15.65 7.40
CA GLY A 12 4.74 15.91 5.97
C GLY A 12 5.04 17.38 5.70
N PHE A 13 5.33 17.68 4.44
CA PHE A 13 5.70 19.03 4.00
C PHE A 13 4.88 19.40 2.77
N ILE A 14 4.51 20.68 2.69
CA ILE A 14 3.99 21.30 1.48
C ILE A 14 5.05 22.30 1.00
N VAL A 15 5.48 22.13 -0.25
CA VAL A 15 6.47 23.00 -0.87
C VAL A 15 5.92 23.49 -2.21
N SER A 16 5.87 24.81 -2.39
CA SER A 16 5.41 25.42 -3.63
C SER A 16 6.06 26.80 -3.82
N LYS A 17 6.23 27.20 -5.06
CA LYS A 17 6.61 28.58 -5.41
C LYS A 17 5.42 29.54 -5.42
N ASN A 18 4.20 29.04 -5.37
CA ASN A 18 2.99 29.87 -5.28
C ASN A 18 2.80 30.32 -3.83
N SER A 19 3.11 31.59 -3.56
CA SER A 19 3.03 32.18 -2.22
C SER A 19 1.60 32.26 -1.69
N GLU A 20 0.61 32.54 -2.53
CA GLU A 20 -0.81 32.59 -2.14
C GLU A 20 -1.30 31.21 -1.70
N PHE A 21 -0.95 30.17 -2.44
CA PHE A 21 -1.24 28.80 -2.06
C PHE A 21 -0.62 28.44 -0.71
N ILE A 22 0.67 28.76 -0.50
CA ILE A 22 1.35 28.48 0.78
C ILE A 22 0.71 29.25 1.94
N GLN A 23 0.37 30.54 1.76
CA GLN A 23 -0.30 31.32 2.81
C GLN A 23 -1.69 30.74 3.16
N THR A 24 -2.43 30.27 2.17
CA THR A 24 -3.71 29.59 2.40
C THR A 24 -3.52 28.28 3.15
N CYS A 25 -2.57 27.44 2.75
CA CYS A 25 -2.24 26.20 3.46
C CYS A 25 -1.80 26.47 4.90
N LEU A 26 -1.04 27.54 5.14
CA LEU A 26 -0.60 27.92 6.48
C LEU A 26 -1.79 28.25 7.41
N LYS A 27 -2.80 28.96 6.91
CA LYS A 27 -4.03 29.23 7.69
C LYS A 27 -4.71 27.94 8.16
N PHE A 28 -4.82 26.94 7.28
CA PHE A 28 -5.36 25.63 7.66
C PHE A 28 -4.43 24.87 8.62
N ALA A 29 -3.11 24.94 8.41
CA ALA A 29 -2.14 24.29 9.29
C ALA A 29 -2.20 24.86 10.72
N LEU A 30 -2.37 26.17 10.88
CA LEU A 30 -2.47 26.85 12.18
C LEU A 30 -3.67 26.36 12.99
N THR A 31 -4.77 25.95 12.37
CA THR A 31 -5.93 25.39 13.10
C THR A 31 -5.61 24.03 13.75
N ARG A 32 -4.60 23.34 13.27
CA ARG A 32 -4.14 22.02 13.78
C ARG A 32 -2.94 22.13 14.72
N LEU A 33 -2.37 23.32 14.85
CA LEU A 33 -1.12 23.56 15.58
C LEU A 33 0.10 22.85 14.97
N SER A 34 1.21 22.85 15.70
CA SER A 34 2.46 22.22 15.28
C SER A 34 2.39 20.69 15.35
N PRO A 35 3.06 19.95 14.44
CA PRO A 35 3.34 18.54 14.66
C PRO A 35 4.12 18.29 15.96
N PRO A 36 4.08 17.07 16.55
CA PRO A 36 4.83 16.75 17.76
C PRO A 36 6.33 17.02 17.60
N THR A 37 6.94 17.65 18.60
CA THR A 37 8.36 18.05 18.57
C THR A 37 9.29 16.86 18.30
N LEU A 38 9.05 15.71 18.94
CA LEU A 38 9.85 14.50 18.70
C LEU A 38 9.78 14.02 17.26
N ALA A 39 8.61 14.12 16.64
CA ALA A 39 8.41 13.77 15.23
C ALA A 39 9.15 14.73 14.28
N LEU A 40 9.22 16.02 14.61
CA LEU A 40 10.01 17.01 13.85
C LEU A 40 11.50 16.75 13.98
N ILE A 41 11.99 16.43 15.16
CA ILE A 41 13.40 16.04 15.39
C ILE A 41 13.75 14.81 14.58
N ALA A 42 12.92 13.76 14.64
CA ALA A 42 13.12 12.54 13.84
C ALA A 42 13.10 12.82 12.33
N ALA A 43 12.19 13.67 11.85
CA ALA A 43 12.11 14.05 10.44
C ALA A 43 13.35 14.84 10.00
N ASN A 44 13.83 15.79 10.83
CA ASN A 44 15.05 16.55 10.54
C ASN A 44 16.29 15.64 10.48
N HIS A 45 16.42 14.68 11.39
CA HIS A 45 17.50 13.70 11.35
C HIS A 45 17.41 12.84 10.09
N ALA A 46 16.22 12.37 9.72
CA ALA A 46 16.02 11.57 8.51
C ALA A 46 16.38 12.33 7.23
N LEU A 47 16.09 13.62 7.14
CA LEU A 47 16.46 14.46 6.00
C LEU A 47 17.98 14.62 5.84
N ASN A 48 18.72 14.54 6.95
CA ASN A 48 20.18 14.64 6.97
C ASN A 48 20.88 13.26 6.95
N SER A 49 20.14 12.16 6.90
CA SER A 49 20.73 10.82 6.72
C SER A 49 21.26 10.64 5.29
N GLY A 50 22.35 9.89 5.14
CA GLY A 50 23.00 9.67 3.87
C GLY A 50 22.13 8.94 2.84
N GLU A 51 22.54 8.99 1.58
CA GLU A 51 21.83 8.36 0.45
C GLU A 51 21.86 6.83 0.50
N ASP A 52 22.87 6.22 1.11
CA ASP A 52 23.03 4.76 1.24
C ASP A 52 21.79 4.07 1.82
N TYR A 53 21.14 4.72 2.80
CA TYR A 53 19.90 4.20 3.37
C TYR A 53 18.80 4.08 2.31
N ILE A 54 18.63 5.13 1.51
CA ILE A 54 17.59 5.19 0.47
C ILE A 54 17.84 4.14 -0.61
N GLU A 55 19.10 4.00 -1.05
CA GLU A 55 19.48 3.00 -2.04
C GLU A 55 19.19 1.57 -1.57
N ASN A 56 19.52 1.25 -0.33
CA ASN A 56 19.26 -0.05 0.26
C ASN A 56 17.75 -0.33 0.37
N VAL A 57 16.96 0.66 0.76
CA VAL A 57 15.50 0.57 0.80
C VAL A 57 14.94 0.32 -0.60
N ILE A 58 15.40 1.04 -1.61
CA ILE A 58 14.97 0.87 -3.00
C ILE A 58 15.29 -0.55 -3.50
N LYS A 59 16.50 -1.05 -3.26
CA LYS A 59 16.90 -2.42 -3.64
C LYS A 59 16.01 -3.49 -3.00
N GLU A 60 15.69 -3.33 -1.72
CA GLU A 60 14.80 -4.27 -1.02
C GLU A 60 13.37 -4.22 -1.55
N TYR A 61 12.80 -3.02 -1.79
CA TYR A 61 11.46 -2.91 -2.35
C TYR A 61 11.38 -3.37 -3.80
N TYR A 62 12.43 -3.16 -4.58
CA TYR A 62 12.53 -3.74 -5.92
C TYR A 62 12.42 -5.27 -5.88
N LYS A 63 13.18 -5.92 -5.00
CA LYS A 63 13.12 -7.37 -4.80
C LYS A 63 11.73 -7.86 -4.39
N ARG A 64 11.08 -7.15 -3.46
CA ARG A 64 9.72 -7.49 -3.03
C ARG A 64 8.71 -7.32 -4.17
N ARG A 65 8.84 -6.25 -4.94
CA ARG A 65 8.02 -6.00 -6.13
C ARG A 65 8.11 -7.16 -7.14
N GLU A 66 9.33 -7.58 -7.48
CA GLU A 66 9.54 -8.69 -8.41
C GLU A 66 8.87 -9.98 -7.91
N VAL A 67 8.98 -10.27 -6.63
CA VAL A 67 8.29 -11.41 -6.02
C VAL A 67 6.77 -11.30 -6.20
N VAL A 68 6.20 -10.14 -5.90
CA VAL A 68 4.75 -9.93 -6.03
C VAL A 68 4.29 -10.07 -7.47
N ILE A 69 4.99 -9.46 -8.43
CA ILE A 69 4.65 -9.54 -9.85
C ILE A 69 4.71 -10.99 -10.33
N ASN A 70 5.79 -11.71 -10.01
CA ASN A 70 5.96 -13.09 -10.42
C ASN A 70 4.89 -14.02 -9.86
N GLU A 71 4.53 -13.87 -8.59
CA GLU A 71 3.50 -14.71 -7.97
C GLU A 71 2.08 -14.35 -8.48
N LEU A 72 1.79 -13.06 -8.66
CA LEU A 72 0.51 -12.63 -9.24
C LEU A 72 0.32 -13.12 -10.67
N SER A 73 1.38 -13.11 -11.47
CA SER A 73 1.34 -13.60 -12.87
C SER A 73 0.92 -15.07 -12.99
N GLN A 74 0.97 -15.83 -11.90
CA GLN A 74 0.55 -17.24 -11.86
C GLN A 74 -0.93 -17.42 -11.50
N ILE A 75 -1.68 -16.34 -11.31
CA ILE A 75 -3.11 -16.39 -11.01
C ILE A 75 -3.88 -16.03 -12.28
N ASP A 76 -4.74 -16.95 -12.73
CA ASP A 76 -5.50 -16.76 -13.95
C ASP A 76 -6.55 -15.64 -13.81
N ASN A 77 -6.80 -14.94 -14.91
CA ASN A 77 -7.85 -13.93 -15.05
C ASN A 77 -7.74 -12.71 -14.15
N ILE A 78 -6.61 -12.49 -13.46
CA ILE A 78 -6.36 -11.22 -12.77
C ILE A 78 -5.70 -10.20 -13.70
N LYS A 79 -5.90 -8.91 -13.41
CA LYS A 79 -5.20 -7.82 -14.08
C LYS A 79 -4.54 -6.94 -13.04
N PHE A 80 -3.29 -6.59 -13.27
CA PHE A 80 -2.54 -5.67 -12.41
C PHE A 80 -1.53 -4.88 -13.23
N SER A 81 -1.20 -3.67 -12.77
CA SER A 81 -0.14 -2.87 -13.36
C SER A 81 1.18 -3.19 -12.68
N ASN A 82 2.29 -3.09 -13.43
CA ASN A 82 3.63 -3.12 -12.85
C ASN A 82 3.89 -1.78 -12.13
N PRO A 83 3.91 -1.72 -10.79
CA PRO A 83 4.07 -0.47 -10.08
C PRO A 83 5.51 0.05 -10.19
N MET A 84 5.68 1.28 -10.70
CA MET A 84 6.98 1.92 -10.87
C MET A 84 7.39 2.78 -9.67
N GLY A 85 6.54 2.88 -8.65
CA GLY A 85 6.82 3.65 -7.44
C GLY A 85 6.00 3.18 -6.24
N ALA A 86 6.30 3.71 -5.07
CA ALA A 86 5.72 3.31 -3.79
C ALA A 86 5.88 1.80 -3.52
N PHE A 87 4.99 1.20 -2.76
CA PHE A 87 4.96 -0.22 -2.43
C PHE A 87 3.53 -0.79 -2.45
N TYR A 88 2.72 -0.28 -3.36
CA TYR A 88 1.34 -0.72 -3.56
C TYR A 88 1.14 -1.23 -4.98
N SER A 89 0.27 -2.20 -5.13
CA SER A 89 -0.28 -2.62 -6.41
C SER A 89 -1.80 -2.71 -6.33
N MET A 90 -2.47 -2.24 -7.36
CA MET A 90 -3.90 -2.44 -7.56
C MET A 90 -4.07 -3.67 -8.42
N ILE A 91 -4.98 -4.56 -7.99
CA ILE A 91 -5.23 -5.84 -8.64
C ILE A 91 -6.73 -5.95 -8.89
N LYS A 92 -7.09 -6.15 -10.13
CA LYS A 92 -8.45 -6.51 -10.53
C LYS A 92 -8.58 -8.02 -10.49
N LEU A 93 -9.56 -8.48 -9.74
CA LEU A 93 -9.85 -9.90 -9.50
C LEU A 93 -11.03 -10.35 -10.38
N PRO A 94 -11.11 -11.63 -10.75
CA PRO A 94 -12.23 -12.18 -11.52
C PRO A 94 -13.46 -12.45 -10.64
N ILE A 95 -13.93 -11.43 -9.92
CA ILE A 95 -15.05 -11.49 -8.97
C ILE A 95 -15.94 -10.26 -9.15
N GLU A 96 -17.16 -10.30 -8.65
CA GLU A 96 -18.09 -9.17 -8.74
C GLU A 96 -17.84 -8.11 -7.65
N ASN A 97 -17.46 -8.55 -6.45
CA ASN A 97 -17.30 -7.66 -5.29
C ASN A 97 -16.08 -8.06 -4.43
N ALA A 98 -15.11 -7.16 -4.38
CA ALA A 98 -13.88 -7.36 -3.60
C ALA A 98 -14.10 -7.24 -2.09
N GLU A 99 -15.16 -6.55 -1.63
CA GLU A 99 -15.49 -6.48 -0.20
C GLU A 99 -16.00 -7.83 0.30
N ASP A 100 -16.85 -8.51 -0.48
CA ASP A 100 -17.35 -9.84 -0.14
C ASP A 100 -16.21 -10.87 -0.11
N PHE A 101 -15.29 -10.78 -1.08
CA PHE A 101 -14.10 -11.62 -1.08
C PHE A 101 -13.17 -11.33 0.12
N ALA A 102 -12.95 -10.07 0.45
CA ALA A 102 -12.14 -9.70 1.62
C ALA A 102 -12.78 -10.20 2.93
N LYS A 103 -14.10 -10.10 3.05
CA LYS A 103 -14.87 -10.67 4.17
C LYS A 103 -14.72 -12.19 4.24
N PHE A 104 -14.93 -12.89 3.12
CA PHE A 104 -14.78 -14.34 3.04
C PHE A 104 -13.40 -14.80 3.52
N LEU A 105 -12.32 -14.13 3.07
CA LEU A 105 -10.96 -14.45 3.52
C LEU A 105 -10.78 -14.34 5.04
N LEU A 106 -11.51 -13.46 5.70
CA LEU A 106 -11.38 -13.22 7.14
C LEU A 106 -12.30 -14.10 8.00
N THR A 107 -13.46 -14.52 7.46
CA THR A 107 -14.48 -15.22 8.24
C THR A 107 -14.58 -16.71 7.92
N ASP A 108 -14.40 -17.09 6.67
CA ASP A 108 -14.76 -18.42 6.17
C ASP A 108 -13.58 -19.21 5.61
N PHE A 109 -12.47 -18.53 5.25
CA PHE A 109 -11.32 -19.13 4.62
C PHE A 109 -10.07 -19.13 5.50
N SER A 110 -9.34 -20.25 5.51
CA SER A 110 -7.97 -20.28 6.03
C SER A 110 -7.12 -21.35 5.34
N TYR A 111 -5.86 -21.05 5.13
CA TYR A 111 -4.87 -22.02 4.66
C TYR A 111 -3.76 -22.18 5.70
N LYS A 112 -3.62 -23.38 6.26
CA LYS A 112 -2.66 -23.70 7.34
C LYS A 112 -2.80 -22.73 8.55
N ASN A 113 -4.02 -22.45 8.96
CA ASN A 113 -4.36 -21.49 10.03
C ASN A 113 -3.87 -20.06 9.76
N GLN A 114 -3.79 -19.68 8.49
CA GLN A 114 -3.40 -18.33 8.07
C GLN A 114 -4.39 -17.81 7.05
N THR A 115 -4.61 -16.53 7.08
CA THR A 115 -5.36 -15.78 6.06
C THR A 115 -4.66 -14.46 5.76
N VAL A 116 -5.20 -13.69 4.81
CA VAL A 116 -4.73 -12.36 4.45
C VAL A 116 -5.86 -11.35 4.55
N MET A 117 -5.52 -10.15 4.99
CA MET A 117 -6.41 -9.01 4.96
C MET A 117 -6.10 -8.18 3.71
N LEU A 118 -7.08 -8.02 2.84
CA LEU A 118 -7.00 -7.19 1.64
C LEU A 118 -7.67 -5.83 1.88
N SER A 119 -7.31 -4.86 1.07
CA SER A 119 -7.96 -3.55 1.05
C SER A 119 -8.79 -3.43 -0.22
N PRO A 120 -10.11 -3.60 -0.16
CA PRO A 120 -10.98 -3.34 -1.31
C PRO A 120 -10.79 -1.93 -1.84
N ALA A 121 -10.92 -1.76 -3.15
CA ALA A 121 -10.50 -0.53 -3.81
C ALA A 121 -11.62 0.44 -4.15
N SER A 122 -12.89 0.06 -3.98
CA SER A 122 -14.05 0.91 -4.26
C SER A 122 -13.94 2.30 -3.64
N GLY A 123 -13.51 2.40 -2.38
CA GLY A 123 -13.32 3.65 -1.66
C GLY A 123 -12.14 4.53 -2.12
N PHE A 124 -11.31 4.08 -3.08
CA PHE A 124 -10.21 4.89 -3.64
C PHE A 124 -10.61 5.67 -4.90
N TYR A 125 -11.78 5.41 -5.44
CA TYR A 125 -12.31 6.08 -6.63
C TYR A 125 -13.32 7.16 -6.24
N SER A 126 -13.30 8.28 -6.94
CA SER A 126 -14.29 9.36 -6.77
C SER A 126 -15.61 9.08 -7.48
N SER A 127 -15.60 8.18 -8.45
CA SER A 127 -16.79 7.79 -9.22
C SER A 127 -17.36 6.49 -8.71
N GLU A 128 -18.69 6.42 -8.57
CA GLU A 128 -19.41 5.21 -8.21
C GLU A 128 -19.20 4.10 -9.26
N ASN A 129 -19.23 2.87 -8.82
CA ASN A 129 -19.07 1.65 -9.65
C ASN A 129 -17.65 1.34 -10.15
N TYR A 130 -16.63 2.13 -9.79
CA TYR A 130 -15.23 1.78 -10.04
C TYR A 130 -14.62 1.01 -8.86
N GLY A 131 -13.66 0.13 -9.17
CA GLY A 131 -12.90 -0.60 -8.16
C GLY A 131 -13.66 -1.65 -7.36
N LYS A 132 -14.88 -2.03 -7.75
CA LYS A 132 -15.69 -3.04 -7.05
C LYS A 132 -15.05 -4.42 -7.05
N ASP A 133 -14.38 -4.76 -8.12
CA ASP A 133 -13.66 -6.02 -8.34
C ASP A 133 -12.14 -5.87 -8.14
N GLU A 134 -11.71 -4.79 -7.47
CA GLU A 134 -10.31 -4.48 -7.29
C GLU A 134 -9.92 -4.48 -5.81
N VAL A 135 -8.68 -4.88 -5.54
CA VAL A 135 -8.03 -4.80 -4.23
C VAL A 135 -6.68 -4.11 -4.34
N ARG A 136 -6.32 -3.39 -3.29
CA ARG A 136 -4.96 -2.89 -3.12
C ARG A 136 -4.18 -3.81 -2.20
N ILE A 137 -3.00 -4.22 -2.63
CA ILE A 137 -2.02 -4.88 -1.79
C ILE A 137 -0.82 -3.97 -1.51
N ALA A 138 -0.17 -4.19 -0.37
CA ALA A 138 1.08 -3.52 -0.01
C ALA A 138 2.19 -4.56 0.15
N PHE A 139 3.29 -4.43 -0.59
CA PHE A 139 4.41 -5.38 -0.50
C PHE A 139 5.43 -4.97 0.58
N VAL A 140 4.93 -4.81 1.81
CA VAL A 140 5.71 -4.39 2.98
C VAL A 140 6.34 -5.54 3.76
N LEU A 141 5.86 -6.77 3.54
CA LEU A 141 6.40 -7.97 4.17
C LEU A 141 7.69 -8.43 3.46
N ASN A 142 8.44 -9.34 4.08
CA ASN A 142 9.56 -9.99 3.40
C ASN A 142 9.08 -10.89 2.26
N SER A 143 9.99 -11.25 1.35
CA SER A 143 9.69 -12.01 0.14
C SER A 143 8.99 -13.34 0.39
N GLU A 144 9.35 -14.07 1.44
CA GLU A 144 8.74 -15.36 1.78
C GLU A 144 7.29 -15.19 2.22
N LYS A 145 7.03 -14.23 3.11
CA LYS A 145 5.67 -13.92 3.56
C LYS A 145 4.80 -13.39 2.43
N LEU A 146 5.37 -12.61 1.49
CA LEU A 146 4.65 -12.15 0.31
C LEU A 146 4.25 -13.29 -0.60
N LYS A 147 5.14 -14.26 -0.87
CA LYS A 147 4.80 -15.47 -1.62
C LYS A 147 3.66 -16.23 -0.96
N ASN A 148 3.74 -16.45 0.35
CA ASN A 148 2.68 -17.15 1.07
C ASN A 148 1.35 -16.38 1.03
N ALA A 149 1.38 -15.05 1.20
CA ALA A 149 0.18 -14.22 1.13
C ALA A 149 -0.51 -14.31 -0.25
N ILE A 150 0.25 -14.22 -1.35
CA ILE A 150 -0.32 -14.34 -2.70
C ILE A 150 -0.82 -15.76 -2.96
N LYS A 151 -0.14 -16.79 -2.45
CA LYS A 151 -0.65 -18.17 -2.49
C LYS A 151 -1.99 -18.31 -1.76
N ILE A 152 -2.16 -17.68 -0.61
CA ILE A 152 -3.42 -17.65 0.15
C ILE A 152 -4.51 -16.96 -0.68
N ILE A 153 -4.22 -15.81 -1.31
CA ILE A 153 -5.15 -15.12 -2.21
C ILE A 153 -5.57 -16.05 -3.37
N LYS A 154 -4.62 -16.72 -4.02
CA LYS A 154 -4.89 -17.66 -5.12
C LYS A 154 -5.83 -18.79 -4.71
N LEU A 155 -5.57 -19.42 -3.56
CA LEU A 155 -6.39 -20.51 -3.03
C LEU A 155 -7.77 -20.02 -2.60
N GLY A 156 -7.84 -18.88 -1.93
CA GLY A 156 -9.09 -18.25 -1.52
C GLY A 156 -9.96 -17.86 -2.72
N LEU A 157 -9.37 -17.28 -3.77
CA LEU A 157 -10.07 -16.98 -5.02
C LEU A 157 -10.67 -18.26 -5.65
N LYS A 158 -9.89 -19.34 -5.70
CA LYS A 158 -10.38 -20.60 -6.26
C LYS A 158 -11.57 -21.15 -5.49
N GLU A 159 -11.57 -21.02 -4.16
CA GLU A 159 -12.67 -21.51 -3.31
C GLU A 159 -13.88 -20.56 -3.35
N PHE A 160 -13.64 -19.26 -3.47
CA PHE A 160 -14.71 -18.25 -3.53
C PHE A 160 -15.51 -18.28 -4.83
N ILE A 161 -14.85 -18.62 -5.93
CA ILE A 161 -15.50 -18.64 -7.26
C ILE A 161 -16.17 -20.01 -7.52
N GLY A 162 -15.75 -21.10 -6.85
CA GLY A 162 -16.25 -22.47 -6.99
C GLY A 162 -15.42 -23.24 -7.99
#